data_3fd97f520fc55a8571b804d71eec6586
#
_entry.id   3fd97f520fc55a8571b804d71eec6586
#
_cell.length_a   1.000
_cell.length_b   1.000
_cell.length_c   1.000
_cell.angle_alpha   90.00
_cell.angle_beta   90.00
_cell.angle_gamma   90.00
#
_symmetry.space_group_name_H-M   'P 1'
#
loop_
_entity.id
_entity.type
_entity.pdbx_description
1 polymer ?
#
loop_
_entity_poly.entity_id
_entity_poly.type
_entity_poly.pdbx_seq_one_letter_code
_entity_poly.pdbx_strand_id
1 'polypeptide(L)'
;TFPLFTDLERELAKFKNTEKALVFNTGYMANVGTISAIADKNTIIFSDALNHASIIDGCGLSRGSVKAYNHCDVDELKYLLKEVDRNTRKLIVTDGVFSMDGDIAPLDKLYELSREYNALLMVDDAHATGTIGSGHGTAAYYGLEKEVDIQLGTLSKSLGSVGGYVAANSVIIDYLVN
;
A
#
# COMPACT_ATOMS: atom_id res chain seq x y z
N THR A 1 -11.65 -13.00 17.48
CA THR A 1 -11.65 -13.22 16.01
C THR A 1 -12.24 -14.59 15.73
N PHE A 2 -13.10 -14.73 14.73
CA PHE A 2 -13.63 -16.04 14.31
C PHE A 2 -12.53 -16.84 13.63
N PRO A 3 -12.43 -18.18 13.82
CA PRO A 3 -11.39 -19.01 13.21
C PRO A 3 -11.28 -18.83 11.70
N LEU A 4 -12.42 -18.64 11.02
CA LEU A 4 -12.47 -18.46 9.57
C LEU A 4 -11.71 -17.19 9.10
N PHE A 5 -11.76 -16.09 9.86
CA PHE A 5 -10.98 -14.90 9.54
C PHE A 5 -9.48 -15.17 9.67
N THR A 6 -9.06 -15.88 10.71
CA THR A 6 -7.65 -16.25 10.90
C THR A 6 -7.15 -17.16 9.77
N ASP A 7 -7.99 -18.07 9.30
CA ASP A 7 -7.67 -18.94 8.17
C ASP A 7 -7.53 -18.13 6.87
N LEU A 8 -8.45 -17.20 6.61
CA LEU A 8 -8.41 -16.31 5.45
C LEU A 8 -7.15 -15.42 5.48
N GLU A 9 -6.84 -14.80 6.63
CA GLU A 9 -5.65 -13.96 6.79
C GLU A 9 -4.37 -14.75 6.53
N ARG A 10 -4.30 -16.01 6.98
CA ARG A 10 -3.15 -16.88 6.71
C ARG A 10 -3.01 -17.20 5.22
N GLU A 11 -4.11 -17.48 4.52
CA GLU A 11 -4.07 -17.75 3.08
C GLU A 11 -3.73 -16.49 2.27
N LEU A 12 -4.23 -15.31 2.66
CA LEU A 12 -3.87 -14.03 2.04
C LEU A 12 -2.39 -13.68 2.25
N ALA A 13 -1.84 -13.94 3.44
CA ALA A 13 -0.40 -13.75 3.69
C ALA A 13 0.45 -14.62 2.78
N LYS A 14 0.11 -15.90 2.62
CA LYS A 14 0.77 -16.81 1.68
C LYS A 14 0.62 -16.33 0.23
N PHE A 15 -0.60 -15.94 -0.15
CA PHE A 15 -0.90 -15.47 -1.50
C PHE A 15 -0.08 -14.23 -1.87
N LYS A 16 0.13 -13.31 -0.92
CA LYS A 16 0.92 -12.09 -1.14
C LYS A 16 2.41 -12.26 -0.80
N ASN A 17 2.83 -13.47 -0.42
CA ASN A 17 4.21 -13.79 -0.03
C ASN A 17 4.73 -12.91 1.12
N THR A 18 3.88 -12.65 2.12
CA THR A 18 4.17 -11.84 3.30
C THR A 18 4.08 -12.66 4.59
N GLU A 19 4.51 -12.12 5.73
CA GLU A 19 4.46 -12.83 7.01
C GLU A 19 3.05 -12.95 7.57
N LYS A 20 2.26 -11.88 7.46
CA LYS A 20 0.88 -11.82 7.98
C LYS A 20 -0.03 -11.02 7.06
N ALA A 21 -1.33 -11.18 7.25
CA ALA A 21 -2.35 -10.32 6.68
C ALA A 21 -3.43 -9.99 7.72
N LEU A 22 -4.16 -8.91 7.45
CA LEU A 22 -5.31 -8.46 8.24
C LEU A 22 -6.47 -8.18 7.29
N VAL A 23 -7.65 -8.71 7.60
CA VAL A 23 -8.86 -8.54 6.80
C VAL A 23 -9.69 -7.36 7.31
N PHE A 24 -10.22 -6.58 6.39
CA PHE A 24 -11.14 -5.46 6.59
C PHE A 24 -12.45 -5.70 5.87
N ASN A 25 -13.52 -5.03 6.30
CA ASN A 25 -14.83 -5.18 5.67
C ASN A 25 -14.87 -4.66 4.21
N THR A 26 -14.01 -3.72 3.86
CA THR A 26 -13.86 -3.17 2.49
C THR A 26 -12.43 -2.76 2.21
N GLY A 27 -12.05 -2.66 0.92
CA GLY A 27 -10.77 -2.07 0.52
C GLY A 27 -10.64 -0.59 0.95
N TYR A 28 -11.74 0.16 0.94
CA TYR A 28 -11.79 1.53 1.45
C TYR A 28 -11.35 1.58 2.93
N MET A 29 -11.93 0.73 3.79
CA MET A 29 -11.56 0.68 5.20
C MET A 29 -10.11 0.21 5.42
N ALA A 30 -9.62 -0.67 4.55
CA ALA A 30 -8.24 -1.11 4.59
C ALA A 30 -7.27 0.06 4.33
N ASN A 31 -7.53 0.90 3.30
CA ASN A 31 -6.73 2.09 3.03
C ASN A 31 -6.79 3.09 4.18
N VAL A 32 -8.00 3.52 4.55
CA VAL A 32 -8.20 4.52 5.61
C VAL A 32 -7.60 4.06 6.93
N GLY A 33 -7.89 2.81 7.34
CA GLY A 33 -7.39 2.25 8.59
C GLY A 33 -5.86 2.15 8.62
N THR A 34 -5.26 1.66 7.55
CA THR A 34 -3.81 1.46 7.48
C THR A 34 -3.06 2.79 7.46
N ILE A 35 -3.43 3.69 6.56
CA ILE A 35 -2.71 4.98 6.41
C ILE A 35 -2.85 5.82 7.67
N SER A 36 -4.06 5.94 8.23
CA SER A 36 -4.28 6.73 9.43
C SER A 36 -3.61 6.16 10.68
N ALA A 37 -3.43 4.84 10.77
CA ALA A 37 -2.71 4.21 11.87
C ALA A 37 -1.20 4.41 11.76
N ILE A 38 -0.62 4.26 10.57
CA ILE A 38 0.84 4.30 10.35
C ILE A 38 1.38 5.73 10.32
N ALA A 39 0.63 6.66 9.73
CA ALA A 39 1.08 8.04 9.54
C ALA A 39 0.69 8.94 10.72
N ASP A 40 1.62 9.12 11.66
CA ASP A 40 1.50 10.06 12.78
C ASP A 40 1.92 11.49 12.37
N LYS A 41 1.86 12.43 13.35
CA LYS A 41 2.24 13.84 13.15
C LYS A 41 3.70 14.07 12.70
N ASN A 42 4.56 13.07 12.83
CA ASN A 42 5.97 13.13 12.43
C ASN A 42 6.21 12.42 11.09
N THR A 43 5.15 11.99 10.41
CA THR A 43 5.22 11.26 9.14
C THR A 43 4.89 12.20 7.99
N ILE A 44 5.68 12.12 6.91
CA ILE A 44 5.34 12.74 5.63
C ILE A 44 4.91 11.63 4.67
N ILE A 45 3.72 11.80 4.10
CA ILE A 45 3.14 10.89 3.12
C ILE A 45 3.37 11.47 1.73
N PHE A 46 3.96 10.69 0.85
CA PHE A 46 4.11 10.99 -0.57
C PHE A 46 3.07 10.18 -1.34
N SER A 47 2.10 10.87 -1.94
CA SER A 47 0.94 10.26 -2.60
C SER A 47 0.94 10.60 -4.08
N ASP A 48 0.77 9.61 -4.95
CA ASP A 48 0.51 9.86 -6.36
C ASP A 48 -0.77 10.67 -6.54
N ALA A 49 -0.76 11.64 -7.45
CA ALA A 49 -1.88 12.56 -7.66
C ALA A 49 -3.16 11.88 -8.18
N LEU A 50 -3.04 10.71 -8.80
CA LEU A 50 -4.18 9.94 -9.32
C LEU A 50 -4.57 8.75 -8.42
N ASN A 51 -4.03 8.66 -7.22
CA ASN A 51 -4.43 7.64 -6.26
C ASN A 51 -5.94 7.63 -6.01
N HIS A 52 -6.48 6.45 -5.77
CA HIS A 52 -7.89 6.24 -5.44
C HIS A 52 -8.34 7.08 -4.24
N ALA A 53 -9.60 7.52 -4.26
CA ALA A 53 -10.20 8.35 -3.21
C ALA A 53 -9.99 7.81 -1.78
N SER A 54 -10.02 6.50 -1.58
CA SER A 54 -9.78 5.88 -0.27
C SER A 54 -8.36 6.12 0.27
N ILE A 55 -7.37 6.21 -0.62
CA ILE A 55 -5.99 6.57 -0.25
C ILE A 55 -5.94 8.06 0.14
N ILE A 56 -6.57 8.92 -0.67
CA ILE A 56 -6.66 10.37 -0.41
C ILE A 56 -7.35 10.62 0.93
N ASP A 57 -8.47 9.94 1.19
CA ASP A 57 -9.19 10.05 2.45
C ASP A 57 -8.36 9.51 3.63
N GLY A 58 -7.67 8.39 3.45
CA GLY A 58 -6.76 7.85 4.46
C GLY A 58 -5.63 8.82 4.79
N CYS A 59 -5.06 9.47 3.78
CA CYS A 59 -4.07 10.53 3.97
C CYS A 59 -4.65 11.72 4.75
N GLY A 60 -5.84 12.19 4.36
CA GLY A 60 -6.53 13.32 4.99
C GLY A 60 -6.97 13.06 6.44
N LEU A 61 -7.32 11.81 6.77
CA LEU A 61 -7.69 11.38 8.13
C LEU A 61 -6.49 11.06 9.00
N SER A 62 -5.32 10.88 8.42
CA SER A 62 -4.08 10.68 9.17
C SER A 62 -3.66 11.98 9.88
N ARG A 63 -2.66 11.86 10.76
CA ARG A 63 -2.00 13.02 11.37
C ARG A 63 -0.75 13.44 10.60
N GLY A 64 -0.40 12.74 9.54
CA GLY A 64 0.78 13.00 8.70
C GLY A 64 0.59 14.23 7.80
N SER A 65 1.70 14.79 7.36
CA SER A 65 1.70 15.81 6.32
C SER A 65 1.74 15.15 4.96
N VAL A 66 0.88 15.60 4.03
CA VAL A 66 0.78 15.00 2.69
C VAL A 66 1.49 15.87 1.67
N LYS A 67 2.33 15.24 0.84
CA LYS A 67 2.93 15.81 -0.37
C LYS A 67 2.47 14.95 -1.56
N ALA A 68 1.61 15.52 -2.40
CA ALA A 68 1.25 14.88 -3.67
C ALA A 68 2.36 15.12 -4.69
N TYR A 69 2.64 14.12 -5.54
CA TYR A 69 3.50 14.22 -6.71
C TYR A 69 2.71 13.89 -7.96
N ASN A 70 3.11 14.42 -9.10
CA ASN A 70 2.45 14.18 -10.38
C ASN A 70 2.45 12.69 -10.70
N HIS A 71 1.39 12.25 -11.37
CA HIS A 71 1.14 10.86 -11.67
C HIS A 71 2.35 10.15 -12.29
N CYS A 72 2.81 9.09 -11.64
CA CYS A 72 3.96 8.27 -12.02
C CYS A 72 5.28 9.05 -12.20
N ASP A 73 5.37 10.30 -11.72
CA ASP A 73 6.57 11.13 -11.85
C ASP A 73 7.60 10.82 -10.76
N VAL A 74 8.46 9.86 -11.08
CA VAL A 74 9.53 9.39 -10.18
C VAL A 74 10.56 10.49 -9.90
N ASP A 75 10.81 11.39 -10.86
CA ASP A 75 11.79 12.47 -10.71
C ASP A 75 11.27 13.55 -9.75
N GLU A 76 9.99 13.91 -9.85
CA GLU A 76 9.36 14.79 -8.88
C GLU A 76 9.31 14.17 -7.48
N LEU A 77 8.93 12.90 -7.36
CA LEU A 77 8.97 12.20 -6.08
C LEU A 77 10.38 12.24 -5.46
N LYS A 78 11.40 11.97 -6.28
CA LYS A 78 12.80 12.05 -5.83
C LYS A 78 13.17 13.46 -5.36
N TYR A 79 12.72 14.48 -6.07
CA TYR A 79 12.93 15.88 -5.66
C TYR A 79 12.27 16.16 -4.30
N LEU A 80 11.02 15.77 -4.12
CA LEU A 80 10.28 15.97 -2.88
C LEU A 80 10.88 15.22 -1.68
N LEU A 81 11.40 14.01 -1.92
CA LEU A 81 12.07 13.20 -0.89
C LEU A 81 13.38 13.84 -0.42
N LYS A 82 14.14 14.46 -1.32
CA LYS A 82 15.39 15.18 -1.01
C LYS A 82 15.19 16.36 -0.05
N GLU A 83 14.05 17.03 -0.16
CA GLU A 83 13.71 18.19 0.68
C GLU A 83 13.36 17.81 2.13
N VAL A 84 13.31 16.52 2.45
CA VAL A 84 12.90 16.02 3.77
C VAL A 84 14.09 15.46 4.52
N ASP A 85 14.24 15.85 5.80
CA ASP A 85 15.28 15.31 6.66
C ASP A 85 15.27 13.76 6.66
N ARG A 86 16.46 13.16 6.64
CA ARG A 86 16.64 11.72 6.54
C ARG A 86 15.97 10.95 7.68
N ASN A 87 15.91 11.55 8.87
CA ASN A 87 15.34 10.92 10.07
C ASN A 87 13.83 11.08 10.18
N THR A 88 13.21 11.91 9.33
CA THR A 88 11.75 12.05 9.28
C THR A 88 11.14 10.74 8.76
N ARG A 89 10.06 10.28 9.39
CA ARG A 89 9.30 9.12 8.90
C ARG A 89 8.64 9.45 7.58
N LYS A 90 8.73 8.55 6.62
CA LYS A 90 8.20 8.73 5.26
C LYS A 90 7.37 7.53 4.87
N LEU A 91 6.25 7.78 4.21
CA LEU A 91 5.41 6.77 3.58
C LEU A 91 5.19 7.16 2.13
N ILE A 92 5.59 6.32 1.20
CA ILE A 92 5.22 6.43 -0.23
C ILE A 92 4.00 5.53 -0.42
N VAL A 93 2.92 6.08 -0.99
CA VAL A 93 1.69 5.33 -1.25
C VAL A 93 1.22 5.54 -2.69
N THR A 94 0.87 4.42 -3.35
CA THR A 94 0.42 4.40 -4.75
C THR A 94 -0.61 3.31 -4.98
N ASP A 95 -1.56 3.54 -5.92
CA ASP A 95 -2.24 2.43 -6.58
C ASP A 95 -1.21 1.60 -7.36
N GLY A 96 -1.41 0.29 -7.43
CA GLY A 96 -0.58 -0.60 -8.25
C GLY A 96 -0.99 -0.55 -9.72
N VAL A 97 -2.30 -0.61 -9.97
CA VAL A 97 -2.95 -0.38 -11.27
C VAL A 97 -3.99 0.71 -11.07
N PHE A 98 -3.87 1.80 -11.81
CA PHE A 98 -4.78 2.93 -11.72
C PHE A 98 -6.09 2.65 -12.45
N SER A 99 -7.21 2.78 -11.75
CA SER A 99 -8.53 2.29 -12.22
C SER A 99 -9.07 3.00 -13.46
N MET A 100 -8.72 4.27 -13.64
CA MET A 100 -9.27 5.09 -14.73
C MET A 100 -8.47 4.94 -16.03
N ASP A 101 -7.15 4.88 -15.93
CA ASP A 101 -6.25 4.87 -17.08
C ASP A 101 -5.70 3.48 -17.39
N GLY A 102 -5.69 2.58 -16.39
CA GLY A 102 -5.27 1.19 -16.54
C GLY A 102 -3.75 1.01 -16.58
N ASP A 103 -2.99 2.05 -16.33
CA ASP A 103 -1.55 2.01 -16.26
C ASP A 103 -1.04 1.43 -14.93
N ILE A 104 0.20 1.00 -14.93
CA ILE A 104 0.86 0.33 -13.81
C ILE A 104 1.85 1.30 -13.18
N ALA A 105 1.80 1.45 -11.86
CA ALA A 105 2.79 2.23 -11.14
C ALA A 105 4.22 1.69 -11.40
N PRO A 106 5.22 2.57 -11.55
CA PRO A 106 6.63 2.17 -11.71
C PRO A 106 7.21 1.70 -10.37
N LEU A 107 6.67 0.57 -9.84
CA LEU A 107 6.92 0.11 -8.47
C LEU A 107 8.38 -0.22 -8.20
N ASP A 108 9.12 -0.68 -9.23
CA ASP A 108 10.56 -0.92 -9.16
C ASP A 108 11.33 0.37 -8.79
N LYS A 109 11.03 1.47 -9.44
CA LYS A 109 11.65 2.78 -9.18
C LYS A 109 11.19 3.37 -7.85
N LEU A 110 9.90 3.20 -7.51
CA LEU A 110 9.37 3.63 -6.22
C LEU A 110 10.03 2.86 -5.07
N TYR A 111 10.28 1.56 -5.25
CA TYR A 111 11.04 0.76 -4.29
C TYR A 111 12.48 1.24 -4.13
N GLU A 112 13.20 1.50 -5.22
CA GLU A 112 14.56 2.06 -5.16
C GLU A 112 14.59 3.36 -4.34
N LEU A 113 13.67 4.29 -4.61
CA LEU A 113 13.55 5.55 -3.86
C LEU A 113 13.18 5.29 -2.39
N SER A 114 12.28 4.38 -2.11
CA SER A 114 11.90 4.07 -0.73
C SER A 114 13.11 3.61 0.10
N ARG A 115 13.98 2.81 -0.47
CA ARG A 115 15.22 2.35 0.19
C ARG A 115 16.26 3.47 0.29
N GLU A 116 16.47 4.24 -0.79
CA GLU A 116 17.42 5.37 -0.81
C GLU A 116 17.08 6.41 0.28
N TYR A 117 15.80 6.69 0.49
CA TYR A 117 15.33 7.75 1.40
C TYR A 117 14.76 7.23 2.73
N ASN A 118 14.89 5.95 3.03
CA ASN A 118 14.35 5.32 4.25
C ASN A 118 12.86 5.60 4.45
N ALA A 119 12.06 5.29 3.43
CA ALA A 119 10.61 5.42 3.42
C ALA A 119 9.95 4.03 3.41
N LEU A 120 8.80 3.89 4.05
CA LEU A 120 7.92 2.74 3.82
C LEU A 120 7.26 2.88 2.45
N LEU A 121 7.08 1.75 1.76
CA LEU A 121 6.37 1.67 0.49
C LEU A 121 5.07 0.88 0.66
N MET A 122 3.94 1.52 0.35
CA MET A 122 2.62 0.92 0.33
C MET A 122 2.05 0.92 -1.08
N VAL A 123 1.56 -0.23 -1.53
CA VAL A 123 0.86 -0.39 -2.81
C VAL A 123 -0.57 -0.88 -2.59
N ASP A 124 -1.53 -0.23 -3.24
CA ASP A 124 -2.91 -0.71 -3.33
C ASP A 124 -3.11 -1.50 -4.62
N ASP A 125 -3.21 -2.81 -4.48
CA ASP A 125 -3.42 -3.78 -5.55
C ASP A 125 -4.91 -4.09 -5.80
N ALA A 126 -5.83 -3.20 -5.45
CA ALA A 126 -7.26 -3.46 -5.63
C ALA A 126 -7.64 -3.81 -7.09
N HIS A 127 -6.95 -3.22 -8.07
CA HIS A 127 -7.12 -3.53 -9.50
C HIS A 127 -6.06 -4.50 -10.05
N ALA A 128 -5.00 -4.77 -9.30
CA ALA A 128 -3.90 -5.63 -9.72
C ALA A 128 -4.06 -7.08 -9.25
N THR A 129 -4.63 -7.30 -8.05
CA THR A 129 -4.88 -8.63 -7.49
C THR A 129 -5.83 -9.42 -8.40
N GLY A 130 -5.42 -10.62 -8.79
CA GLY A 130 -6.17 -11.49 -9.70
C GLY A 130 -5.98 -11.15 -11.20
N THR A 131 -5.16 -10.14 -11.55
CA THR A 131 -4.99 -9.67 -12.94
C THR A 131 -3.54 -9.73 -13.42
N ILE A 132 -2.61 -9.06 -12.76
CA ILE A 132 -1.18 -9.02 -13.14
C ILE A 132 -0.30 -9.77 -12.15
N GLY A 133 0.99 -9.94 -12.48
CA GLY A 133 1.94 -10.65 -11.60
C GLY A 133 1.48 -12.10 -11.32
N SER A 134 1.05 -12.82 -12.36
CA SER A 134 0.43 -14.16 -12.23
C SER A 134 -0.78 -14.19 -11.28
N GLY A 135 -1.47 -13.07 -11.16
CA GLY A 135 -2.62 -12.87 -10.27
C GLY A 135 -2.27 -12.37 -8.87
N HIS A 136 -0.99 -12.28 -8.51
CA HIS A 136 -0.54 -11.87 -7.17
C HIS A 136 -0.42 -10.34 -7.01
N GLY A 137 -0.55 -9.56 -8.09
CA GLY A 137 -0.56 -8.11 -8.05
C GLY A 137 0.74 -7.45 -8.50
N THR A 138 0.85 -6.14 -8.26
CA THR A 138 1.93 -5.30 -8.79
C THR A 138 3.29 -5.65 -8.19
N ALA A 139 3.35 -5.95 -6.90
CA ALA A 139 4.59 -6.39 -6.27
C ALA A 139 5.16 -7.64 -6.94
N ALA A 140 4.31 -8.64 -7.24
CA ALA A 140 4.69 -9.84 -7.94
C ALA A 140 5.04 -9.60 -9.41
N TYR A 141 4.38 -8.64 -10.06
CA TYR A 141 4.71 -8.25 -11.44
C TYR A 141 6.17 -7.77 -11.57
N TYR A 142 6.68 -7.09 -10.55
CA TYR A 142 8.07 -6.62 -10.51
C TYR A 142 9.02 -7.55 -9.74
N GLY A 143 8.55 -8.67 -9.18
CA GLY A 143 9.37 -9.57 -8.36
C GLY A 143 9.77 -8.98 -7.00
N LEU A 144 8.92 -8.12 -6.44
CA LEU A 144 9.16 -7.34 -5.22
C LEU A 144 8.21 -7.73 -4.06
N GLU A 145 7.63 -8.94 -4.05
CA GLU A 145 6.61 -9.34 -3.07
C GLU A 145 7.12 -9.30 -1.62
N LYS A 146 8.42 -9.56 -1.42
CA LYS A 146 9.06 -9.53 -0.10
C LYS A 146 9.65 -8.16 0.26
N GLU A 147 9.72 -7.28 -0.72
CA GLU A 147 10.42 -6.01 -0.65
C GLU A 147 9.48 -4.83 -0.37
N VAL A 148 8.23 -4.92 -0.86
CA VAL A 148 7.19 -3.93 -0.60
C VAL A 148 6.71 -4.09 0.84
N ASP A 149 6.75 -3.00 1.61
CA ASP A 149 6.46 -3.05 3.05
C ASP A 149 4.99 -3.36 3.35
N ILE A 150 4.07 -2.81 2.54
CA ILE A 150 2.62 -2.95 2.73
C ILE A 150 1.96 -3.18 1.38
N GLN A 151 1.31 -4.34 1.24
CA GLN A 151 0.50 -4.69 0.08
C GLN A 151 -0.97 -4.71 0.50
N LEU A 152 -1.77 -3.85 -0.06
CA LEU A 152 -3.21 -3.78 0.18
C LEU A 152 -3.97 -4.28 -1.03
N GLY A 153 -5.17 -4.76 -0.83
CA GLY A 153 -6.04 -5.16 -1.93
C GLY A 153 -7.49 -5.33 -1.49
N THR A 154 -8.33 -5.68 -2.45
CA THR A 154 -9.75 -5.94 -2.19
C THR A 154 -10.15 -7.33 -2.66
N LEU A 155 -11.11 -7.93 -1.95
CA LEU A 155 -11.74 -9.19 -2.32
C LEU A 155 -12.96 -8.97 -3.24
N SER A 156 -13.40 -7.71 -3.41
CA SER A 156 -14.68 -7.37 -4.06
C SER A 156 -14.58 -7.09 -5.57
N LYS A 157 -13.42 -7.28 -6.17
CA LYS A 157 -13.20 -7.13 -7.61
C LYS A 157 -12.94 -8.47 -8.28
N SER A 158 -11.75 -8.74 -8.73
CA SER A 158 -11.39 -9.98 -9.44
C SER A 158 -11.65 -11.25 -8.63
N LEU A 159 -11.56 -11.20 -7.29
CA LEU A 159 -11.81 -12.34 -6.42
C LEU A 159 -13.30 -12.60 -6.15
N GLY A 160 -14.21 -11.71 -6.59
CA GLY A 160 -15.66 -11.92 -6.59
C GLY A 160 -16.29 -12.11 -5.20
N SER A 161 -15.69 -11.59 -4.14
CA SER A 161 -16.14 -11.73 -2.76
C SER A 161 -16.40 -10.35 -2.11
N VAL A 162 -16.33 -10.23 -0.79
CA VAL A 162 -16.51 -9.00 -0.04
C VAL A 162 -15.34 -8.81 0.91
N GLY A 163 -14.85 -7.58 1.00
CA GLY A 163 -13.79 -7.22 1.95
C GLY A 163 -12.58 -6.55 1.31
N GLY A 164 -11.66 -6.16 2.16
CA GLY A 164 -10.33 -5.72 1.83
C GLY A 164 -9.30 -6.42 2.71
N TYR A 165 -8.04 -6.30 2.38
CA TYR A 165 -6.96 -6.86 3.18
C TYR A 165 -5.70 -5.99 3.10
N VAL A 166 -4.88 -6.12 4.13
CA VAL A 166 -3.51 -5.62 4.16
C VAL A 166 -2.59 -6.80 4.45
N ALA A 167 -1.54 -6.94 3.67
CA ALA A 167 -0.51 -7.97 3.83
C ALA A 167 0.85 -7.29 4.00
N ALA A 168 1.59 -7.65 5.05
CA ALA A 168 2.84 -7.03 5.44
C ALA A 168 3.67 -7.96 6.34
N ASN A 169 4.78 -7.42 6.87
CA ASN A 169 5.50 -8.10 7.95
C ASN A 169 4.67 -8.13 9.24
N SER A 170 5.07 -9.00 10.17
CA SER A 170 4.34 -9.21 11.43
C SER A 170 4.27 -7.95 12.30
N VAL A 171 5.32 -7.13 12.29
CA VAL A 171 5.37 -5.89 13.11
C VAL A 171 4.29 -4.89 12.67
N ILE A 172 4.14 -4.69 11.37
CA ILE A 172 3.12 -3.79 10.82
C ILE A 172 1.72 -4.34 11.11
N ILE A 173 1.47 -5.62 10.85
CA ILE A 173 0.14 -6.21 11.09
C ILE A 173 -0.22 -6.19 12.58
N ASP A 174 0.70 -6.55 13.47
CA ASP A 174 0.45 -6.53 14.92
C ASP A 174 0.20 -5.09 15.42
N TYR A 175 0.82 -4.08 14.81
CA TYR A 175 0.53 -2.68 15.08
C TYR A 175 -0.88 -2.26 14.65
N LEU A 176 -1.33 -2.73 13.48
CA LEU A 176 -2.67 -2.42 12.96
C LEU A 176 -3.82 -3.07 13.75
N VAL A 177 -3.55 -4.16 14.45
CA VAL A 177 -4.53 -4.87 15.29
C VAL A 177 -4.74 -4.18 16.64
N ASN A 178 -3.76 -3.43 17.15
CA ASN A 178 -3.78 -2.78 18.47
C ASN A 178 -4.10 -1.27 18.38
#